data_d928cefac520ce3692d75048e888d313
#
_entry.id   d928cefac520ce3692d75048e888d313
#
_cell.length_a   1.000
_cell.length_b   1.000
_cell.length_c   1.000
_cell.angle_alpha   90.00
_cell.angle_beta   90.00
_cell.angle_gamma   90.00
#
_symmetry.space_group_name_H-M   'P 1'
#
loop_
_entity.id
_entity.type
_entity.pdbx_description
1 polymer ?
#
loop_
_entity_poly.entity_id
_entity_poly.type
_entity_poly.pdbx_seq_one_letter_code
_entity_poly.pdbx_strand_id
1 'polypeptide(L)'
;MDFVDRIVEHDIWFTRRLLDRAADLPAGALDRPILEGATLSSDNGTTLRQLLNAMVTNKENWSATLAGRDAPSNGGNEVADMKRRYEVAGKEFTRLVRAIRDRGEWDAGFVDALCDPPESFTYGGMLAHVATFSAWRRTLAILAYRQLGVEDLGIGDPIEWERSLA
;
A
#
# COMPACT_ATOMS: atom_id res chain seq x y z
N MET A 1 18.18 -6.95 -9.68
CA MET A 1 16.96 -6.92 -8.84
C MET A 1 16.96 -8.16 -7.97
N ASP A 2 17.04 -8.01 -6.68
CA ASP A 2 17.01 -9.12 -5.73
C ASP A 2 15.58 -9.43 -5.24
N PHE A 3 15.43 -10.32 -4.25
CA PHE A 3 14.12 -10.72 -3.73
C PHE A 3 13.37 -9.56 -3.04
N VAL A 4 14.09 -8.70 -2.32
CA VAL A 4 13.51 -7.54 -1.63
C VAL A 4 13.00 -6.51 -2.64
N ASP A 5 13.79 -6.22 -3.67
CA ASP A 5 13.37 -5.35 -4.76
C ASP A 5 12.08 -5.86 -5.43
N ARG A 6 11.98 -7.19 -5.68
CA ARG A 6 10.81 -7.79 -6.31
C ARG A 6 9.54 -7.60 -5.48
N ILE A 7 9.64 -7.82 -4.16
CA ILE A 7 8.50 -7.63 -3.25
C ILE A 7 8.06 -6.16 -3.25
N VAL A 8 9.00 -5.22 -3.08
CA VAL A 8 8.68 -3.81 -2.94
C VAL A 8 8.18 -3.21 -4.25
N GLU A 9 8.83 -3.51 -5.35
CA GLU A 9 8.45 -2.95 -6.66
C GLU A 9 7.13 -3.51 -7.17
N HIS A 10 6.85 -4.81 -6.95
CA HIS A 10 5.55 -5.38 -7.23
C HIS A 10 4.44 -4.71 -6.42
N ASP A 11 4.65 -4.52 -5.11
CA ASP A 11 3.67 -3.86 -4.24
C ASP A 11 3.34 -2.45 -4.74
N ILE A 12 4.37 -1.68 -5.12
CA ILE A 12 4.20 -0.32 -5.63
C ILE A 12 3.51 -0.33 -7.00
N TRP A 13 3.94 -1.19 -7.91
CA TRP A 13 3.37 -1.32 -9.25
C TRP A 13 1.88 -1.64 -9.20
N PHE A 14 1.49 -2.63 -8.38
CA PHE A 14 0.09 -3.04 -8.34
C PHE A 14 -0.81 -1.98 -7.68
N THR A 15 -0.33 -1.33 -6.62
CA THR A 15 -1.11 -0.25 -6.00
C THR A 15 -1.28 0.94 -6.95
N ARG A 16 -0.27 1.26 -7.77
CA ARG A 16 -0.42 2.24 -8.85
C ARG A 16 -1.49 1.85 -9.85
N ARG A 17 -1.52 0.59 -10.30
CA ARG A 17 -2.60 0.08 -11.20
C ARG A 17 -3.98 0.27 -10.59
N LEU A 18 -4.15 -0.01 -9.29
CA LEU A 18 -5.42 0.23 -8.59
C LEU A 18 -5.81 1.72 -8.64
N LEU A 19 -4.86 2.61 -8.36
CA LEU A 19 -5.09 4.05 -8.38
C LEU A 19 -5.33 4.58 -9.81
N ASP A 20 -4.66 4.03 -10.81
CA ASP A 20 -4.90 4.37 -12.22
C ASP A 20 -6.30 3.95 -12.64
N ARG A 21 -6.70 2.72 -12.30
CA ARG A 21 -8.03 2.21 -12.62
C ARG A 21 -9.16 2.97 -11.91
N ALA A 22 -8.88 3.52 -10.72
CA ALA A 22 -9.83 4.38 -10.00
C ALA A 22 -10.19 5.65 -10.78
N ALA A 23 -9.25 6.19 -11.56
CA ALA A 23 -9.47 7.38 -12.36
C ALA A 23 -10.45 7.15 -13.53
N ASP A 24 -10.61 5.90 -13.98
CA ASP A 24 -11.48 5.52 -15.09
C ASP A 24 -12.91 5.17 -14.64
N LEU A 25 -13.16 5.11 -13.34
CA LEU A 25 -14.47 4.75 -12.81
C LEU A 25 -15.49 5.90 -13.00
N PRO A 26 -16.77 5.56 -13.20
CA PRO A 26 -17.83 6.55 -13.24
C PRO A 26 -17.91 7.38 -11.95
N ALA A 27 -18.36 8.62 -12.09
CA ALA A 27 -18.56 9.51 -10.94
C ALA A 27 -19.39 8.84 -9.84
N GLY A 28 -18.95 8.96 -8.59
CA GLY A 28 -19.60 8.38 -7.41
C GLY A 28 -19.39 6.87 -7.24
N ALA A 29 -18.76 6.14 -8.18
CA ALA A 29 -18.52 4.72 -8.04
C ALA A 29 -17.59 4.39 -6.86
N LEU A 30 -16.59 5.24 -6.63
CA LEU A 30 -15.62 5.08 -5.53
C LEU A 30 -16.24 5.22 -4.15
N ASP A 31 -17.39 5.87 -4.05
CA ASP A 31 -18.05 6.19 -2.79
C ASP A 31 -19.23 5.26 -2.46
N ARG A 32 -19.43 4.23 -3.30
CA ARG A 32 -20.41 3.18 -3.02
C ARG A 32 -19.88 2.23 -1.95
N PRO A 33 -20.76 1.71 -1.08
CA PRO A 33 -20.38 0.65 -0.14
C PRO A 33 -19.84 -0.57 -0.89
N ILE A 34 -18.75 -1.12 -0.35
CA ILE A 34 -18.08 -2.31 -0.89
C ILE A 34 -18.05 -3.42 0.14
N LEU A 35 -18.04 -4.66 -0.34
CA LEU A 35 -17.82 -5.86 0.48
C LEU A 35 -18.78 -5.92 1.68
N GLU A 36 -20.06 -5.59 1.47
CA GLU A 36 -21.09 -5.64 2.50
C GLU A 36 -21.13 -7.01 3.17
N GLY A 37 -21.17 -7.01 4.50
CA GLY A 37 -21.13 -8.23 5.31
C GLY A 37 -19.72 -8.81 5.55
N ALA A 38 -18.69 -8.30 4.92
CA ALA A 38 -17.32 -8.65 5.26
C ALA A 38 -16.85 -7.85 6.49
N THR A 39 -16.19 -8.52 7.43
CA THR A 39 -15.52 -7.85 8.55
C THR A 39 -14.24 -7.22 8.02
N LEU A 40 -14.32 -5.96 7.61
CA LEU A 40 -13.14 -5.16 7.30
C LEU A 40 -12.61 -4.56 8.61
N SER A 41 -11.29 -4.43 8.76
CA SER A 41 -10.75 -3.65 9.87
C SER A 41 -11.20 -2.19 9.72
N SER A 42 -11.39 -1.50 10.86
CA SER A 42 -11.81 -0.09 10.90
C SER A 42 -11.00 0.82 10.00
N ASP A 43 -9.73 0.47 9.78
CA ASP A 43 -8.76 1.26 9.03
C ASP A 43 -8.96 1.23 7.50
N ASN A 44 -9.76 0.29 6.99
CA ASN A 44 -9.98 0.15 5.54
C ASN A 44 -11.21 0.92 5.05
N GLY A 45 -12.06 1.38 5.97
CA GLY A 45 -13.31 2.04 5.60
C GLY A 45 -14.31 1.11 4.91
N THR A 46 -15.37 1.69 4.38
CA THR A 46 -16.52 0.97 3.78
C THR A 46 -16.70 1.26 2.29
N THR A 47 -15.83 2.07 1.69
CA THR A 47 -15.88 2.43 0.27
C THR A 47 -14.51 2.19 -0.39
N LEU A 48 -14.52 2.03 -1.71
CA LEU A 48 -13.26 1.85 -2.45
C LEU A 48 -12.33 3.05 -2.30
N ARG A 49 -12.87 4.29 -2.25
CA ARG A 49 -12.10 5.51 -1.97
C ARG A 49 -11.37 5.42 -0.64
N GLN A 50 -12.06 5.02 0.40
CA GLN A 50 -11.49 4.88 1.75
C GLN A 50 -10.41 3.81 1.79
N LEU A 51 -10.65 2.65 1.17
CA LEU A 51 -9.68 1.57 1.09
C LEU A 51 -8.40 1.99 0.35
N LEU A 52 -8.53 2.63 -0.81
CA LEU A 52 -7.38 3.13 -1.57
C LEU A 52 -6.61 4.20 -0.78
N ASN A 53 -7.33 5.14 -0.14
CA ASN A 53 -6.69 6.15 0.69
C ASN A 53 -5.96 5.52 1.89
N ALA A 54 -6.52 4.48 2.51
CA ALA A 54 -5.85 3.75 3.59
C ALA A 54 -4.55 3.07 3.12
N MET A 55 -4.53 2.54 1.88
CA MET A 55 -3.31 1.97 1.29
C MET A 55 -2.23 3.05 1.08
N VAL A 56 -2.62 4.23 0.60
CA VAL A 56 -1.71 5.38 0.40
C VAL A 56 -1.17 5.86 1.74
N THR A 57 -2.04 6.14 2.70
CA THR A 57 -1.67 6.62 4.03
C THR A 57 -0.76 5.63 4.76
N ASN A 58 -1.03 4.33 4.64
CA ASN A 58 -0.17 3.30 5.23
C ASN A 58 1.26 3.36 4.65
N LYS A 59 1.42 3.56 3.34
CA LYS A 59 2.73 3.70 2.71
C LYS A 59 3.44 4.98 3.18
N GLU A 60 2.72 6.09 3.33
CA GLU A 60 3.24 7.34 3.88
C GLU A 60 3.72 7.18 5.33
N ASN A 61 2.90 6.51 6.16
CA ASN A 61 3.23 6.25 7.56
C ASN A 61 4.50 5.41 7.69
N TRP A 62 4.59 4.29 6.98
CA TRP A 62 5.79 3.47 7.02
C TRP A 62 7.03 4.18 6.50
N SER A 63 6.90 5.00 5.46
CA SER A 63 8.01 5.82 4.98
C SER A 63 8.45 6.84 6.03
N ALA A 64 7.50 7.46 6.73
CA ALA A 64 7.78 8.40 7.80
C ALA A 64 8.46 7.74 9.00
N THR A 65 7.92 6.61 9.47
CA THR A 65 8.49 5.82 10.57
C THR A 65 9.93 5.41 10.28
N LEU A 66 10.19 4.85 9.08
CA LEU A 66 11.54 4.45 8.67
C LEU A 66 12.50 5.64 8.51
N ALA A 67 11.99 6.81 8.20
CA ALA A 67 12.77 8.04 8.09
C ALA A 67 12.96 8.77 9.44
N GLY A 68 12.37 8.26 10.52
CA GLY A 68 12.41 8.88 11.85
C GLY A 68 11.73 10.24 11.91
N ARG A 69 10.61 10.41 11.19
CA ARG A 69 9.84 11.68 11.15
C ARG A 69 8.35 11.42 11.40
N ASP A 70 7.63 12.45 11.73
CA ASP A 70 6.18 12.38 11.93
C ASP A 70 5.46 11.93 10.65
N ALA A 71 4.35 11.24 10.84
CA ALA A 71 3.44 10.93 9.74
C ALA A 71 2.93 12.21 9.08
N PRO A 72 2.80 12.27 7.76
CA PRO A 72 2.27 13.44 7.09
C PRO A 72 0.83 13.68 7.54
N SER A 73 0.48 14.96 7.72
CA SER A 73 -0.91 15.36 7.93
C SER A 73 -1.75 14.97 6.70
N ASN A 74 -3.01 14.60 6.93
CA ASN A 74 -3.93 14.11 5.91
C ASN A 74 -3.84 14.91 4.59
N GLY A 75 -3.40 14.24 3.54
CA GLY A 75 -3.50 14.73 2.17
C GLY A 75 -4.92 14.59 1.64
N GLY A 76 -5.21 15.16 0.47
CA GLY A 76 -6.47 14.96 -0.22
C GLY A 76 -6.74 13.47 -0.54
N ASN A 77 -8.01 13.10 -0.62
CA ASN A 77 -8.47 11.74 -0.94
C ASN A 77 -9.07 11.62 -2.36
N GLU A 78 -8.94 12.66 -3.17
CA GLU A 78 -9.24 12.56 -4.59
C GLU A 78 -8.20 11.67 -5.29
N VAL A 79 -8.58 10.98 -6.35
CA VAL A 79 -7.70 10.02 -7.04
C VAL A 79 -6.38 10.66 -7.44
N ALA A 80 -6.43 11.88 -7.98
CA ALA A 80 -5.22 12.62 -8.38
C ALA A 80 -4.29 12.90 -7.19
N ASP A 81 -4.86 13.22 -6.02
CA ASP A 81 -4.09 13.46 -4.79
C ASP A 81 -3.48 12.15 -4.28
N MET A 82 -4.27 11.08 -4.22
CA MET A 82 -3.79 9.75 -3.82
C MET A 82 -2.64 9.27 -4.72
N LYS A 83 -2.75 9.43 -6.03
CA LYS A 83 -1.68 9.09 -6.99
C LYS A 83 -0.40 9.87 -6.71
N ARG A 84 -0.49 11.20 -6.54
CA ARG A 84 0.67 12.04 -6.24
C ARG A 84 1.33 11.65 -4.91
N ARG A 85 0.54 11.45 -3.86
CA ARG A 85 0.99 11.05 -2.53
C ARG A 85 1.69 9.69 -2.58
N TYR A 86 1.08 8.72 -3.26
CA TYR A 86 1.62 7.37 -3.37
C TYR A 86 2.93 7.32 -4.17
N GLU A 87 3.05 8.14 -5.21
CA GLU A 87 4.28 8.25 -5.99
C GLU A 87 5.47 8.71 -5.13
N VAL A 88 5.24 9.70 -4.26
CA VAL A 88 6.26 10.21 -3.34
C VAL A 88 6.60 9.16 -2.28
N ALA A 89 5.58 8.63 -1.59
CA ALA A 89 5.76 7.66 -0.51
C ALA A 89 6.40 6.35 -1.02
N GLY A 90 5.99 5.85 -2.19
CA GLY A 90 6.53 4.64 -2.79
C GLY A 90 8.03 4.75 -3.12
N LYS A 91 8.45 5.88 -3.71
CA LYS A 91 9.87 6.15 -3.99
C LYS A 91 10.69 6.21 -2.70
N GLU A 92 10.18 6.90 -1.70
CA GLU A 92 10.86 7.04 -0.42
C GLU A 92 10.95 5.69 0.29
N PHE A 93 9.87 4.93 0.36
CA PHE A 93 9.84 3.61 0.97
C PHE A 93 10.85 2.67 0.31
N THR A 94 10.88 2.60 -1.03
CA THR A 94 11.85 1.79 -1.78
C THR A 94 13.28 2.17 -1.43
N ARG A 95 13.60 3.46 -1.41
CA ARG A 95 14.93 3.96 -1.06
C ARG A 95 15.35 3.55 0.36
N LEU A 96 14.41 3.68 1.33
CA LEU A 96 14.67 3.34 2.74
C LEU A 96 14.87 1.84 2.92
N VAL A 97 14.03 1.00 2.33
CA VAL A 97 14.15 -0.46 2.39
C VAL A 97 15.46 -0.93 1.76
N ARG A 98 15.85 -0.36 0.62
CA ARG A 98 17.16 -0.65 0.00
C ARG A 98 18.32 -0.27 0.91
N ALA A 99 18.26 0.87 1.57
CA ALA A 99 19.30 1.30 2.51
C ALA A 99 19.44 0.33 3.71
N ILE A 100 18.33 -0.18 4.26
CA ILE A 100 18.32 -1.19 5.31
C ILE A 100 18.97 -2.50 4.80
N ARG A 101 18.55 -2.95 3.61
CA ARG A 101 19.14 -4.14 2.96
C ARG A 101 20.63 -4.01 2.77
N ASP A 102 21.09 -2.90 2.21
CA ASP A 102 22.51 -2.67 1.87
C ASP A 102 23.40 -2.60 3.11
N ARG A 103 22.83 -2.25 4.27
CA ARG A 103 23.50 -2.32 5.58
C ARG A 103 23.37 -3.66 6.28
N GLY A 104 22.54 -4.58 5.77
CA GLY A 104 22.29 -5.89 6.39
C GLY A 104 21.52 -5.79 7.73
N GLU A 105 20.71 -4.77 7.92
CA GLU A 105 20.07 -4.42 9.19
C GLU A 105 18.70 -5.08 9.44
N TRP A 106 18.40 -6.21 8.81
CA TRP A 106 17.07 -6.83 8.91
C TRP A 106 16.66 -7.19 10.35
N ASP A 107 17.62 -7.60 11.19
CA ASP A 107 17.40 -7.96 12.59
C ASP A 107 17.57 -6.78 13.54
N ALA A 108 17.96 -5.61 13.03
CA ALA A 108 18.04 -4.40 13.86
C ALA A 108 16.64 -3.90 14.22
N GLY A 109 16.53 -3.44 15.47
CA GLY A 109 15.28 -2.90 16.01
C GLY A 109 15.09 -1.43 15.66
N PHE A 110 13.83 -1.01 15.55
CA PHE A 110 13.40 0.39 15.55
C PHE A 110 12.14 0.54 16.39
N VAL A 111 11.85 1.77 16.81
CA VAL A 111 10.63 2.10 17.54
C VAL A 111 9.61 2.68 16.57
N ASP A 112 8.43 2.06 16.51
CA ASP A 112 7.27 2.63 15.82
C ASP A 112 6.52 3.56 16.78
N ALA A 113 6.76 4.85 16.62
CA ALA A 113 6.13 5.89 17.42
C ALA A 113 4.67 6.18 17.00
N LEU A 114 4.16 5.54 15.94
CA LEU A 114 2.75 5.63 15.54
C LEU A 114 1.87 4.67 16.34
N CYS A 115 2.46 3.70 17.02
CA CYS A 115 1.76 2.87 17.99
C CYS A 115 1.51 3.62 19.30
N ASP A 116 0.41 3.31 19.99
CA ASP A 116 0.10 3.84 21.32
C ASP A 116 -0.22 2.67 22.29
N PRO A 117 0.70 2.35 23.24
CA PRO A 117 2.03 2.94 23.41
C PRO A 117 3.00 2.59 22.26
N PRO A 118 4.11 3.33 22.08
CA PRO A 118 5.14 3.02 21.09
C PRO A 118 5.68 1.59 21.25
N GLU A 119 5.82 0.89 20.11
CA GLU A 119 6.28 -0.50 20.08
C GLU A 119 7.59 -0.65 19.34
N SER A 120 8.33 -1.71 19.62
CA SER A 120 9.60 -2.01 18.96
C SER A 120 9.47 -3.20 18.04
N PHE A 121 9.97 -3.05 16.82
CA PHE A 121 9.97 -4.08 15.79
C PHE A 121 11.36 -4.20 15.14
N THR A 122 11.61 -5.32 14.45
CA THR A 122 12.76 -5.41 13.54
C THR A 122 12.39 -4.90 12.15
N TYR A 123 13.37 -4.41 11.39
CA TYR A 123 13.13 -4.00 10.01
C TYR A 123 12.62 -5.16 9.13
N GLY A 124 13.12 -6.38 9.35
CA GLY A 124 12.64 -7.57 8.65
C GLY A 124 11.18 -7.89 8.97
N GLY A 125 10.80 -7.81 10.26
CA GLY A 125 9.41 -7.98 10.71
C GLY A 125 8.49 -6.94 10.11
N MET A 126 8.92 -5.68 10.08
CA MET A 126 8.19 -4.59 9.44
C MET A 126 7.99 -4.85 7.94
N LEU A 127 9.03 -5.24 7.20
CA LEU A 127 8.89 -5.51 5.76
C LEU A 127 7.94 -6.67 5.49
N ALA A 128 8.02 -7.75 6.29
CA ALA A 128 7.10 -8.89 6.20
C ALA A 128 5.65 -8.44 6.46
N HIS A 129 5.42 -7.61 7.49
CA HIS A 129 4.11 -7.03 7.78
C HIS A 129 3.60 -6.20 6.59
N VAL A 130 4.40 -5.25 6.10
CA VAL A 130 3.99 -4.37 4.98
C VAL A 130 3.65 -5.20 3.74
N ALA A 131 4.45 -6.18 3.39
CA ALA A 131 4.22 -7.02 2.21
C ALA A 131 2.92 -7.84 2.32
N THR A 132 2.70 -8.49 3.46
CA THR A 132 1.52 -9.35 3.68
C THR A 132 0.24 -8.53 3.84
N PHE A 133 0.31 -7.43 4.58
CA PHE A 133 -0.84 -6.57 4.81
C PHE A 133 -1.26 -5.82 3.54
N SER A 134 -0.28 -5.36 2.75
CA SER A 134 -0.56 -4.79 1.43
C SER A 134 -1.18 -5.82 0.48
N ALA A 135 -0.72 -7.08 0.49
CA ALA A 135 -1.31 -8.15 -0.31
C ALA A 135 -2.78 -8.39 0.06
N TRP A 136 -3.09 -8.41 1.34
CA TRP A 136 -4.47 -8.52 1.81
C TRP A 136 -5.34 -7.35 1.34
N ARG A 137 -4.88 -6.10 1.50
CA ARG A 137 -5.61 -4.91 1.03
C ARG A 137 -5.79 -4.90 -0.48
N ARG A 138 -4.79 -5.34 -1.25
CA ARG A 138 -4.92 -5.50 -2.70
C ARG A 138 -6.02 -6.48 -3.07
N THR A 139 -6.11 -7.61 -2.38
CA THR A 139 -7.19 -8.58 -2.58
C THR A 139 -8.56 -7.96 -2.33
N LEU A 140 -8.73 -7.21 -1.23
CA LEU A 140 -9.97 -6.50 -0.95
C LEU A 140 -10.31 -5.47 -2.05
N ALA A 141 -9.31 -4.71 -2.51
CA ALA A 141 -9.50 -3.74 -3.59
C ALA A 141 -9.92 -4.41 -4.90
N ILE A 142 -9.29 -5.52 -5.29
CA ILE A 142 -9.66 -6.30 -6.49
C ILE A 142 -11.11 -6.78 -6.38
N LEU A 143 -11.51 -7.31 -5.23
CA LEU A 143 -12.89 -7.76 -5.02
C LEU A 143 -13.89 -6.58 -5.10
N ALA A 144 -13.53 -5.44 -4.53
CA ALA A 144 -14.34 -4.23 -4.62
C ALA A 144 -14.47 -3.73 -6.08
N TYR A 145 -13.38 -3.75 -6.84
CA TYR A 145 -13.40 -3.42 -8.27
C TYR A 145 -14.30 -4.37 -9.06
N ARG A 146 -14.21 -5.69 -8.82
CA ARG A 146 -15.10 -6.68 -9.46
C ARG A 146 -16.56 -6.42 -9.14
N GLN A 147 -16.88 -6.05 -7.91
CA GLN A 147 -18.24 -5.64 -7.52
C GLN A 147 -18.73 -4.41 -8.31
N LEU A 148 -17.80 -3.56 -8.79
CA LEU A 148 -18.09 -2.42 -9.65
C LEU A 148 -18.03 -2.75 -11.15
N GLY A 149 -17.88 -4.02 -11.53
CA GLY A 149 -17.83 -4.48 -12.92
C GLY A 149 -16.46 -4.38 -13.59
N VAL A 150 -15.38 -4.21 -12.81
CA VAL A 150 -14.00 -4.17 -13.32
C VAL A 150 -13.35 -5.54 -13.18
N GLU A 151 -13.05 -6.20 -14.31
CA GLU A 151 -12.53 -7.59 -14.35
C GLU A 151 -11.05 -7.68 -14.75
N ASP A 152 -10.44 -6.60 -15.23
CA ASP A 152 -9.15 -6.58 -15.92
C ASP A 152 -7.93 -6.36 -15.00
N LEU A 153 -8.12 -6.38 -13.67
CA LEU A 153 -7.04 -6.14 -12.72
C LEU A 153 -6.20 -7.40 -12.42
N GLY A 154 -6.63 -8.59 -12.84
CA GLY A 154 -5.96 -9.84 -12.49
C GLY A 154 -6.17 -10.22 -11.01
N ILE A 155 -5.20 -10.89 -10.43
CA ILE A 155 -5.24 -11.36 -9.03
C ILE A 155 -4.15 -10.73 -8.14
N GLY A 156 -3.32 -9.86 -8.71
CA GLY A 156 -2.22 -9.21 -7.98
C GLY A 156 -1.01 -10.12 -7.75
N ASP A 157 -0.81 -11.09 -8.62
CA ASP A 157 0.30 -12.05 -8.56
C ASP A 157 1.61 -11.37 -8.99
N PRO A 158 2.73 -11.53 -8.24
CA PRO A 158 4.05 -11.07 -8.65
C PRO A 158 4.50 -11.62 -10.02
N ILE A 159 4.04 -12.81 -10.42
CA ILE A 159 4.35 -13.38 -11.74
C ILE A 159 3.72 -12.57 -12.88
N GLU A 160 2.53 -12.01 -12.68
CA GLU A 160 1.92 -11.09 -13.66
C GLU A 160 2.78 -9.84 -13.86
N TRP A 161 3.31 -9.31 -12.75
CA TRP A 161 4.20 -8.16 -12.79
C TRP A 161 5.53 -8.50 -13.50
N GLU A 162 6.16 -9.62 -13.20
CA GLU A 162 7.41 -10.02 -13.86
C GLU A 162 7.22 -10.18 -15.37
N ARG A 163 6.08 -10.72 -15.82
CA ARG A 163 5.78 -10.80 -17.26
C ARG A 163 5.64 -9.42 -17.91
N SER A 164 5.25 -8.39 -17.16
CA SER A 164 5.14 -7.02 -17.67
C SER A 164 6.49 -6.31 -17.80
N LEU A 165 7.58 -6.90 -17.28
CA LEU A 165 8.95 -6.36 -17.39
C LEU A 165 9.69 -6.89 -18.63
N ALA A 166 9.17 -7.92 -19.27
CA ALA A 166 9.75 -8.55 -20.47
C ALA A 166 9.35 -7.80 -21.72
#